data_06c7391cd501992326731cd88d27f44b
#
_entry.id   06c7391cd501992326731cd88d27f44b
#
_cell.length_a   1.000
_cell.length_b   1.000
_cell.length_c   1.000
_cell.angle_alpha   90.00
_cell.angle_beta   90.00
_cell.angle_gamma   90.00
#
_symmetry.space_group_name_H-M   'P 1'
#
loop_
_entity.id
_entity.type
_entity.pdbx_description
1 polymer ?
#
loop_
_entity_poly.entity_id
_entity_poly.type
_entity_poly.pdbx_seq_one_letter_code
_entity_poly.pdbx_strand_id
1 'polypeptide(L)'
;MVKMCKYDWVCILDVDDTWHSEKLEKQVPLMPAFDVIGTNCRYFGESQASPQIPLGIISDFDFTKLNPMINSSCLVKKELCHWESEYDGVEDYDLWLRLRKENKRFYNLVDTLVLHRIHRSSAFNAQGNNNKVAGLLKKYAK
;
A
#
# COMPACT_ATOMS: atom_id res chain seq x y z
N MET A 1 0.03 -8.96 15.31
CA MET A 1 1.30 -9.16 14.57
C MET A 1 2.25 -7.97 14.64
N VAL A 2 1.83 -6.75 14.32
CA VAL A 2 2.74 -5.58 14.33
C VAL A 2 3.41 -5.34 15.69
N LYS A 3 2.71 -5.56 16.77
CA LYS A 3 3.27 -5.43 18.14
C LYS A 3 4.49 -6.33 18.39
N MET A 4 4.62 -7.41 17.63
CA MET A 4 5.74 -8.36 17.74
C MET A 4 6.96 -7.93 16.90
N CYS A 5 6.82 -6.92 16.05
CA CYS A 5 7.92 -6.41 15.24
C CYS A 5 8.94 -5.71 16.15
N LYS A 6 10.21 -6.06 15.98
CA LYS A 6 11.30 -5.61 16.82
C LYS A 6 11.73 -4.16 16.52
N TYR A 7 11.63 -3.75 15.28
CA TYR A 7 12.16 -2.47 14.81
C TYR A 7 11.05 -1.44 14.59
N ASP A 8 11.42 -0.17 14.44
CA ASP A 8 10.51 0.96 14.30
C ASP A 8 9.86 1.08 12.93
N TRP A 9 10.27 0.23 11.99
CA TRP A 9 9.73 0.15 10.64
C TRP A 9 9.25 -1.27 10.33
N VAL A 10 8.17 -1.35 9.58
CA VAL A 10 7.50 -2.61 9.23
C VAL A 10 7.41 -2.71 7.71
N CYS A 11 7.76 -3.86 7.18
CA CYS A 11 7.51 -4.22 5.79
C CYS A 11 6.27 -5.10 5.72
N ILE A 12 5.39 -4.79 4.77
CA ILE A 12 4.16 -5.54 4.55
C ILE A 12 4.35 -6.43 3.31
N LEU A 13 3.99 -7.70 3.42
CA LEU A 13 4.05 -8.65 2.31
C LEU A 13 2.85 -9.58 2.38
N ASP A 14 2.02 -9.55 1.35
CA ASP A 14 0.93 -10.49 1.19
C ASP A 14 1.50 -11.87 0.79
N VAL A 15 0.83 -12.93 1.21
CA VAL A 15 1.36 -14.30 1.19
C VAL A 15 1.70 -14.83 -0.20
N ASP A 16 1.04 -14.32 -1.25
CA ASP A 16 1.21 -14.77 -2.64
C ASP A 16 1.97 -13.79 -3.53
N ASP A 17 2.51 -12.72 -2.94
CA ASP A 17 3.35 -11.74 -3.63
C ASP A 17 4.84 -12.02 -3.39
N THR A 18 5.70 -11.41 -4.21
CA THR A 18 7.15 -11.53 -4.06
C THR A 18 7.84 -10.19 -4.18
N TRP A 19 9.01 -10.06 -3.53
CA TRP A 19 9.85 -8.89 -3.58
C TRP A 19 11.09 -9.11 -4.44
N HIS A 20 11.53 -8.05 -5.09
CA HIS A 20 12.87 -8.00 -5.68
C HIS A 20 13.92 -7.91 -4.56
N SER A 21 15.09 -8.54 -4.76
CA SER A 21 16.17 -8.58 -3.75
C SER A 21 16.68 -7.20 -3.33
N GLU A 22 16.60 -6.20 -4.20
CA GLU A 22 17.06 -4.82 -3.95
C GLU A 22 16.02 -3.91 -3.30
N LYS A 23 14.83 -4.44 -2.98
CA LYS A 23 13.71 -3.62 -2.52
C LYS A 23 14.07 -2.77 -1.29
N LEU A 24 14.53 -3.40 -0.23
CA LEU A 24 14.85 -2.69 1.01
C LEU A 24 16.06 -1.78 0.85
N GLU A 25 17.06 -2.19 0.11
CA GLU A 25 18.25 -1.37 -0.19
C GLU A 25 17.86 -0.01 -0.80
N LYS A 26 16.83 -0.01 -1.65
CA LYS A 26 16.35 1.21 -2.31
C LYS A 26 15.37 2.01 -1.45
N GLN A 27 14.63 1.37 -0.55
CA GLN A 27 13.66 2.06 0.32
C GLN A 27 14.29 2.70 1.56
N VAL A 28 15.25 2.02 2.19
CA VAL A 28 15.85 2.47 3.47
C VAL A 28 16.43 3.89 3.41
N PRO A 29 17.11 4.32 2.35
CA PRO A 29 17.63 5.71 2.27
C PRO A 29 16.55 6.78 2.34
N LEU A 30 15.29 6.45 2.06
CA LEU A 30 14.17 7.40 2.10
C LEU A 30 13.52 7.51 3.48
N MET A 31 13.87 6.65 4.42
CA MET A 31 13.27 6.63 5.76
C MET A 31 13.34 7.97 6.51
N PRO A 32 14.43 8.75 6.44
CA PRO A 32 14.48 10.04 7.14
C PRO A 32 13.49 11.08 6.60
N ALA A 33 13.05 10.95 5.36
CA ALA A 33 12.22 11.96 4.69
C ALA A 33 10.75 11.58 4.59
N PHE A 34 10.40 10.29 4.72
CA PHE A 34 9.04 9.79 4.48
C PHE A 34 8.57 8.87 5.59
N ASP A 35 7.25 8.76 5.73
CA ASP A 35 6.59 7.93 6.75
C ASP A 35 6.09 6.60 6.17
N VAL A 36 5.75 6.61 4.87
CA VAL A 36 5.31 5.46 4.10
C VAL A 36 6.04 5.45 2.77
N ILE A 37 6.74 4.35 2.48
CA ILE A 37 7.57 4.23 1.29
C ILE A 37 7.14 2.98 0.53
N GLY A 38 6.49 3.19 -0.62
CA GLY A 38 6.09 2.13 -1.53
C GLY A 38 7.03 2.00 -2.72
N THR A 39 6.71 1.09 -3.62
CA THR A 39 7.40 0.90 -4.89
C THR A 39 6.38 0.67 -6.00
N ASN A 40 6.83 0.81 -7.23
CA ASN A 40 6.07 0.33 -8.37
C ASN A 40 5.99 -1.20 -8.32
N CYS A 41 5.00 -1.76 -9.01
CA CYS A 41 4.85 -3.21 -9.08
C CYS A 41 4.45 -3.67 -10.47
N ARG A 42 4.55 -4.98 -10.68
CA ARG A 42 4.08 -5.65 -11.89
C ARG A 42 3.17 -6.81 -11.46
N TYR A 43 2.10 -7.00 -12.20
CA TYR A 43 1.21 -8.15 -11.99
C TYR A 43 1.78 -9.41 -12.64
N PHE A 44 1.46 -10.55 -12.08
CA PHE A 44 1.74 -11.86 -12.66
C PHE A 44 0.59 -12.83 -12.34
N GLY A 45 0.63 -14.02 -12.91
CA GLY A 45 -0.47 -14.97 -12.81
C GLY A 45 -1.46 -14.76 -13.95
N GLU A 46 -2.71 -14.43 -13.64
CA GLU A 46 -3.77 -14.23 -14.64
C GLU A 46 -3.71 -12.87 -15.35
N SER A 47 -2.81 -11.98 -14.95
CA SER A 47 -2.55 -10.69 -15.60
C SER A 47 -1.06 -10.41 -15.66
N GLN A 48 -0.62 -9.74 -16.72
CA GLN A 48 0.76 -9.31 -16.94
C GLN A 48 0.88 -7.77 -16.96
N ALA A 49 -0.20 -7.06 -16.64
CA ALA A 49 -0.22 -5.60 -16.64
C ALA A 49 0.59 -5.02 -15.45
N SER A 50 0.76 -3.72 -15.46
CA SER A 50 1.27 -2.97 -14.31
C SER A 50 0.20 -1.98 -13.86
N PRO A 51 0.03 -1.78 -12.54
CA PRO A 51 -0.91 -0.78 -12.05
C PRO A 51 -0.44 0.62 -12.42
N GLN A 52 -1.39 1.51 -12.65
CA GLN A 52 -1.13 2.92 -12.93
C GLN A 52 -1.25 3.71 -11.63
N ILE A 53 -0.20 3.68 -10.82
CA ILE A 53 -0.14 4.40 -9.53
C ILE A 53 0.78 5.63 -9.67
N PRO A 54 0.56 6.68 -8.84
CA PRO A 54 1.46 7.81 -8.81
C PRO A 54 2.83 7.40 -8.26
N LEU A 55 3.89 7.95 -8.83
CA LEU A 55 5.27 7.64 -8.46
C LEU A 55 6.00 8.89 -7.94
N GLY A 56 7.07 8.69 -7.18
CA GLY A 56 7.82 9.77 -6.55
C GLY A 56 7.14 10.28 -5.28
N ILE A 57 7.26 11.56 -5.00
CA ILE A 57 6.55 12.24 -3.91
C ILE A 57 5.10 12.36 -4.31
N ILE A 58 4.20 11.73 -3.54
CA ILE A 58 2.78 11.67 -3.87
C ILE A 58 1.90 12.48 -2.90
N SER A 59 2.50 13.42 -2.20
CA SER A 59 1.80 14.25 -1.21
C SER A 59 0.65 15.08 -1.80
N ASP A 60 0.76 15.48 -3.07
CA ASP A 60 -0.26 16.27 -3.76
C ASP A 60 -1.27 15.42 -4.54
N PHE A 61 -1.08 14.10 -4.57
CA PHE A 61 -2.02 13.21 -5.22
C PHE A 61 -3.29 13.04 -4.38
N ASP A 62 -4.43 13.01 -5.04
CA ASP A 62 -5.72 12.78 -4.39
C ASP A 62 -5.97 11.27 -4.22
N PHE A 63 -5.77 10.77 -3.01
CA PHE A 63 -5.92 9.35 -2.68
C PHE A 63 -7.36 8.85 -2.83
N THR A 64 -8.36 9.73 -2.97
CA THR A 64 -9.74 9.31 -3.22
C THR A 64 -9.98 8.87 -4.67
N LYS A 65 -9.10 9.22 -5.59
CA LYS A 65 -9.21 8.83 -7.00
C LYS A 65 -8.86 7.37 -7.25
N LEU A 66 -7.88 6.86 -6.52
CA LEU A 66 -7.49 5.45 -6.55
C LEU A 66 -6.61 5.15 -5.33
N ASN A 67 -6.49 3.88 -4.97
CA ASN A 67 -5.53 3.45 -3.96
C ASN A 67 -4.10 3.60 -4.54
N PRO A 68 -3.30 4.55 -4.03
CA PRO A 68 -2.01 4.86 -4.64
C PRO A 68 -0.87 3.93 -4.21
N MET A 69 -1.12 3.06 -3.24
CA MET A 69 -0.08 2.22 -2.63
C MET A 69 -0.34 0.75 -2.91
N ILE A 70 0.71 0.06 -3.31
CA ILE A 70 0.70 -1.41 -3.38
C ILE A 70 1.06 -1.93 -1.99
N ASN A 71 0.11 -2.60 -1.33
CA ASN A 71 0.28 -3.02 0.07
C ASN A 71 1.58 -3.80 0.29
N SER A 72 1.85 -4.80 -0.53
CA SER A 72 3.07 -5.61 -0.44
C SER A 72 4.36 -4.86 -0.71
N SER A 73 4.29 -3.61 -1.19
CA SER A 73 5.48 -2.79 -1.43
C SER A 73 5.87 -1.93 -0.24
N CYS A 74 4.98 -1.75 0.72
CA CYS A 74 5.10 -0.70 1.72
C CYS A 74 6.11 -1.02 2.82
N LEU A 75 6.96 -0.04 3.09
CA LEU A 75 7.80 0.10 4.27
C LEU A 75 7.20 1.26 5.07
N VAL A 76 6.71 0.99 6.28
CA VAL A 76 5.88 1.91 7.06
C VAL A 76 6.42 2.03 8.47
N LYS A 77 6.40 3.24 9.04
CA LYS A 77 6.68 3.42 10.47
C LYS A 77 5.73 2.56 11.30
N LYS A 78 6.28 1.76 12.20
CA LYS A 78 5.53 0.81 13.04
C LYS A 78 4.39 1.50 13.79
N GLU A 79 4.61 2.69 14.32
CA GLU A 79 3.62 3.46 15.09
C GLU A 79 2.36 3.82 14.29
N LEU A 80 2.45 3.83 12.95
CA LEU A 80 1.35 4.16 12.04
C LEU A 80 0.53 2.93 11.64
N CYS A 81 1.04 1.74 11.90
CA CYS A 81 0.42 0.49 11.46
C CYS A 81 -0.75 0.11 12.38
N HIS A 82 -1.93 0.60 12.03
CA HIS A 82 -3.18 0.24 12.71
C HIS A 82 -4.28 0.06 11.65
N TRP A 83 -4.89 -1.12 11.63
CA TRP A 83 -5.95 -1.48 10.68
C TRP A 83 -7.28 -1.66 11.42
N GLU A 84 -8.36 -1.17 10.79
CA GLU A 84 -9.72 -1.31 11.30
C GLU A 84 -10.36 -2.57 10.72
N SER A 85 -10.86 -3.47 11.59
CA SER A 85 -11.44 -4.76 11.17
C SER A 85 -12.72 -4.59 10.34
N GLU A 86 -13.45 -3.50 10.51
CA GLU A 86 -14.64 -3.21 9.69
C GLU A 86 -14.33 -3.04 8.20
N TYR A 87 -13.08 -2.79 7.86
CA TYR A 87 -12.60 -2.60 6.47
C TYR A 87 -11.83 -3.81 5.93
N ASP A 88 -11.99 -4.99 6.51
CA ASP A 88 -11.37 -6.21 6.02
C ASP A 88 -11.60 -6.38 4.50
N GLY A 89 -10.50 -6.58 3.76
CA GLY A 89 -10.49 -6.63 2.30
C GLY A 89 -10.14 -5.30 1.63
N VAL A 90 -10.26 -4.18 2.33
CA VAL A 90 -9.83 -2.83 1.89
C VAL A 90 -9.14 -2.07 3.03
N GLU A 91 -8.67 -2.79 4.04
CA GLU A 91 -8.05 -2.24 5.24
C GLU A 91 -6.77 -1.45 4.96
N ASP A 92 -6.04 -1.83 3.92
CA ASP A 92 -4.86 -1.09 3.46
C ASP A 92 -5.26 0.29 2.92
N TYR A 93 -6.29 0.35 2.09
CA TYR A 93 -6.76 1.60 1.52
C TYR A 93 -7.27 2.55 2.62
N ASP A 94 -8.02 2.05 3.60
CA ASP A 94 -8.43 2.85 4.77
C ASP A 94 -7.20 3.42 5.49
N LEU A 95 -6.18 2.60 5.71
CA LEU A 95 -4.94 3.05 6.37
C LEU A 95 -4.30 4.20 5.59
N TRP A 96 -4.14 4.07 4.27
CA TRP A 96 -3.51 5.11 3.45
C TRP A 96 -4.31 6.40 3.44
N LEU A 97 -5.63 6.33 3.31
CA LEU A 97 -6.52 7.50 3.35
C LEU A 97 -6.43 8.22 4.70
N ARG A 98 -6.42 7.47 5.80
CA ARG A 98 -6.30 8.03 7.15
C ARG A 98 -4.96 8.72 7.35
N LEU A 99 -3.86 8.06 7.00
CA LEU A 99 -2.52 8.62 7.13
C LEU A 99 -2.33 9.86 6.23
N ARG A 100 -2.93 9.85 5.04
CA ARG A 100 -2.92 11.02 4.17
C ARG A 100 -3.63 12.21 4.81
N LYS A 101 -4.78 11.96 5.43
CA LYS A 101 -5.55 12.99 6.18
C LYS A 101 -4.76 13.55 7.36
N GLU A 102 -3.91 12.72 7.97
CA GLU A 102 -3.00 13.12 9.05
C GLU A 102 -1.72 13.80 8.55
N ASN A 103 -1.64 14.12 7.27
CA ASN A 103 -0.49 14.76 6.62
C ASN A 103 0.81 13.96 6.70
N LYS A 104 0.73 12.64 6.74
CA LYS A 104 1.91 11.79 6.66
C LYS A 104 2.52 11.86 5.26
N ARG A 105 3.82 11.64 5.19
CA ARG A 105 4.60 11.80 3.96
C ARG A 105 4.75 10.46 3.25
N PHE A 106 4.34 10.42 1.99
CA PHE A 106 4.32 9.22 1.15
C PHE A 106 5.28 9.35 -0.02
N TYR A 107 5.93 8.27 -0.35
CA TYR A 107 6.78 8.15 -1.54
C TYR A 107 6.60 6.79 -2.20
N ASN A 108 6.51 6.77 -3.53
CA ASN A 108 6.55 5.55 -4.32
C ASN A 108 7.78 5.55 -5.22
N LEU A 109 8.69 4.59 -5.03
CA LEU A 109 9.82 4.39 -5.92
C LEU A 109 9.34 4.03 -7.33
N VAL A 110 10.01 4.60 -8.34
CA VAL A 110 9.76 4.31 -9.76
C VAL A 110 10.08 2.85 -10.09
N ASP A 111 11.04 2.28 -9.39
CA ASP A 111 11.53 0.92 -9.61
C ASP A 111 10.44 -0.12 -9.32
N THR A 112 10.29 -1.09 -10.21
CA THR A 112 9.41 -2.24 -10.03
C THR A 112 10.08 -3.26 -9.12
N LEU A 113 9.72 -3.25 -7.85
CA LEU A 113 10.36 -4.05 -6.81
C LEU A 113 9.42 -5.08 -6.15
N VAL A 114 8.19 -5.18 -6.65
CA VAL A 114 7.19 -6.15 -6.20
C VAL A 114 6.53 -6.80 -7.41
N LEU A 115 6.32 -8.11 -7.31
CA LEU A 115 5.45 -8.86 -8.20
C LEU A 115 4.18 -9.23 -7.43
N HIS A 116 3.05 -8.70 -7.90
CA HIS A 116 1.75 -8.92 -7.30
C HIS A 116 0.96 -9.96 -8.08
N ARG A 117 0.59 -11.06 -7.43
CA ARG A 117 -0.15 -12.15 -8.06
C ARG A 117 -1.61 -11.77 -8.23
N ILE A 118 -2.10 -11.91 -9.46
CA ILE A 118 -3.50 -11.75 -9.80
C ILE A 118 -4.11 -13.14 -10.07
N HIS A 119 -5.18 -13.47 -9.34
CA HIS A 119 -5.96 -14.68 -9.55
C HIS A 119 -7.42 -14.43 -9.12
N ARG A 120 -8.33 -15.29 -9.59
CA ARG A 120 -9.79 -15.12 -9.38
C ARG A 120 -10.22 -15.09 -7.91
N SER A 121 -9.52 -15.82 -7.06
CA SER A 121 -9.83 -15.91 -5.63
C SER A 121 -9.04 -14.92 -4.77
N SER A 122 -8.34 -13.95 -5.37
CA SER A 122 -7.61 -12.94 -4.60
C SER A 122 -8.57 -12.03 -3.83
N ALA A 123 -8.14 -11.57 -2.65
CA ALA A 123 -8.90 -10.59 -1.85
C ALA A 123 -9.18 -9.30 -2.64
N PHE A 124 -8.28 -8.92 -3.55
CA PHE A 124 -8.43 -7.77 -4.45
C PHE A 124 -9.72 -7.86 -5.29
N ASN A 125 -10.13 -9.07 -5.70
CA ASN A 125 -11.32 -9.32 -6.50
C ASN A 125 -12.50 -9.82 -5.67
N ALA A 126 -12.43 -9.77 -4.34
CA ALA A 126 -13.49 -10.27 -3.47
C ALA A 126 -14.79 -9.47 -3.67
N GLN A 127 -15.89 -10.21 -3.72
CA GLN A 127 -17.21 -9.63 -3.89
C GLN A 127 -17.55 -8.73 -2.69
N GLY A 128 -18.09 -7.54 -2.93
CA GLY A 128 -18.45 -6.58 -1.88
C GLY A 128 -17.38 -5.55 -1.56
N ASN A 129 -16.14 -5.71 -2.03
CA ASN A 129 -15.09 -4.70 -1.80
C ASN A 129 -15.43 -3.35 -2.43
N ASN A 130 -16.13 -3.32 -3.57
CA ASN A 130 -16.55 -2.07 -4.21
C ASN A 130 -17.47 -1.25 -3.29
N ASN A 131 -18.37 -1.89 -2.53
CA ASN A 131 -19.24 -1.20 -1.57
C ASN A 131 -18.45 -0.65 -0.38
N LYS A 132 -17.45 -1.39 0.09
CA LYS A 132 -16.54 -0.94 1.15
C LYS A 132 -15.69 0.24 0.69
N VAL A 133 -15.16 0.19 -0.52
CA VAL A 133 -14.42 1.31 -1.12
C VAL A 133 -15.31 2.56 -1.23
N ALA A 134 -16.53 2.42 -1.72
CA ALA A 134 -17.47 3.55 -1.79
C ALA A 134 -17.73 4.17 -0.42
N GLY A 135 -17.87 3.35 0.62
CA GLY A 135 -18.00 3.81 2.00
C GLY A 135 -16.77 4.57 2.50
N LEU A 136 -15.57 4.05 2.20
CA LEU A 136 -14.31 4.73 2.53
C LEU A 136 -14.20 6.09 1.83
N LEU A 137 -14.46 6.12 0.53
CA LEU A 137 -14.38 7.37 -0.24
C LEU A 137 -15.34 8.42 0.30
N LYS A 138 -16.56 8.02 0.69
CA LYS A 138 -17.54 8.92 1.32
C LYS A 138 -17.04 9.45 2.66
N LYS A 139 -16.40 8.61 3.48
CA LYS A 139 -15.83 8.97 4.79
C LYS A 139 -14.70 10.02 4.65
N TYR A 140 -13.87 9.89 3.62
CA TYR A 140 -12.70 10.75 3.44
C TYR A 140 -12.87 11.84 2.37
N ALA A 141 -14.00 11.90 1.69
CA ALA A 141 -14.33 12.93 0.70
C ALA A 141 -14.69 14.24 1.42
N LYS A 142 -13.72 15.12 1.49
CA LYS A 142 -13.94 16.51 1.96
C LYS A 142 -13.01 17.46 1.26
#